data_f2ce912cd817b5d17a22f9697668a181
#
_entry.id   f2ce912cd817b5d17a22f9697668a181
#
_cell.length_a   1.000
_cell.length_b   1.000
_cell.length_c   1.000
_cell.angle_alpha   90.00
_cell.angle_beta   90.00
_cell.angle_gamma   90.00
#
_symmetry.space_group_name_H-M   'P 1'
#
loop_
_entity.id
_entity.type
_entity.pdbx_description
1 polymer ?
#
loop_
_entity_poly.entity_id
_entity_poly.type
_entity_poly.pdbx_seq_one_letter_code
_entity_poly.pdbx_strand_id
1 'polypeptide(L)'
;QYLTNGLVINPAYAGTREALSANLSYRKQWARINGAPQFQTLSLHSPVNKKEKVSLGLMADYLTYGVTKDVGIYAFYAYSVRLGHGRLSMGLKGGFDLSNTNYNRLQFPDGNPADPLLTGDMKYTLPNMGVGFYYYTDKYFAGLSVPSLLTYKRDEADQFRVSPDYSLFRTYLTAGTLIRFADVFKVKPSVLVRYSMHEPLEVDLNANLIFADMLWVGGSYRIAEKAAVALLDLQVTPQLKVGYSFDYQLGHLNNYTSGTHEVSLRYEFAFAVSATSPRYF
;
A
#
# COMPACT_ATOMS: atom_id res chain seq x y z
N GLN A 1 -3.58 2.50 3.71
CA GLN A 1 -3.85 1.17 4.34
C GLN A 1 -3.70 0.06 3.30
N TYR A 2 -2.80 -0.91 3.54
CA TYR A 2 -2.65 -2.08 2.68
C TYR A 2 -3.90 -3.00 2.71
N LEU A 3 -4.71 -2.91 3.75
CA LEU A 3 -5.96 -3.66 3.89
C LEU A 3 -6.99 -3.29 2.82
N THR A 4 -6.92 -2.06 2.32
CA THR A 4 -7.81 -1.57 1.27
C THR A 4 -7.23 -1.75 -0.13
N ASN A 5 -5.89 -1.77 -0.28
CA ASN A 5 -5.21 -1.92 -1.57
C ASN A 5 -3.91 -2.75 -1.43
N GLY A 6 -4.02 -4.07 -1.64
CA GLY A 6 -2.88 -4.99 -1.56
C GLY A 6 -1.83 -4.79 -2.64
N LEU A 7 -2.17 -4.14 -3.76
CA LEU A 7 -1.24 -3.87 -4.87
C LEU A 7 -0.09 -2.94 -4.46
N VAL A 8 -0.32 -2.07 -3.47
CA VAL A 8 0.71 -1.15 -2.95
C VAL A 8 1.91 -1.92 -2.39
N ILE A 9 1.67 -3.05 -1.72
CA ILE A 9 2.72 -3.82 -1.04
C ILE A 9 3.13 -5.07 -1.81
N ASN A 10 2.26 -5.66 -2.65
CA ASN A 10 2.54 -6.92 -3.32
C ASN A 10 2.09 -6.91 -4.78
N PRO A 11 3.01 -6.96 -5.76
CA PRO A 11 2.65 -6.97 -7.18
C PRO A 11 1.87 -8.23 -7.59
N ALA A 12 1.98 -9.35 -6.88
CA ALA A 12 1.23 -10.56 -7.15
C ALA A 12 -0.27 -10.44 -6.78
N TYR A 13 -0.67 -9.36 -6.11
CA TYR A 13 -2.08 -9.05 -5.82
C TYR A 13 -2.85 -8.63 -7.08
N ALA A 14 -2.16 -8.25 -8.18
CA ALA A 14 -2.81 -7.86 -9.42
C ALA A 14 -3.76 -8.96 -9.93
N GLY A 15 -5.02 -8.59 -10.21
CA GLY A 15 -6.06 -9.50 -10.75
C GLY A 15 -6.69 -10.47 -9.76
N THR A 16 -6.29 -10.48 -8.48
CA THR A 16 -6.91 -11.37 -7.46
C THR A 16 -8.39 -11.11 -7.27
N ARG A 17 -8.85 -9.94 -7.63
CA ARG A 17 -10.28 -9.55 -7.59
C ARG A 17 -11.11 -10.17 -8.73
N GLU A 18 -10.48 -10.80 -9.74
CA GLU A 18 -11.09 -11.41 -10.93
C GLU A 18 -12.04 -10.48 -11.71
N ALA A 19 -11.96 -9.19 -11.47
CA ALA A 19 -12.67 -8.11 -12.14
C ALA A 19 -11.70 -6.95 -12.39
N LEU A 20 -12.05 -6.02 -13.29
CA LEU A 20 -11.36 -4.74 -13.35
C LEU A 20 -11.68 -3.96 -12.07
N SER A 21 -10.68 -3.77 -11.25
CA SER A 21 -10.77 -3.06 -9.97
C SER A 21 -10.00 -1.75 -10.06
N ALA A 22 -10.66 -0.65 -9.72
CA ALA A 22 -10.07 0.66 -9.53
C ALA A 22 -10.08 1.00 -8.03
N ASN A 23 -8.95 1.47 -7.51
CA ASN A 23 -8.87 1.93 -6.13
C ASN A 23 -8.22 3.32 -6.10
N LEU A 24 -8.87 4.25 -5.41
CA LEU A 24 -8.38 5.60 -5.12
C LEU A 24 -8.28 5.74 -3.61
N SER A 25 -7.14 6.22 -3.10
CA SER A 25 -6.99 6.53 -1.69
C SER A 25 -6.31 7.88 -1.48
N TYR A 26 -6.69 8.55 -0.40
CA TYR A 26 -6.07 9.75 0.11
C TYR A 26 -5.80 9.58 1.60
N ARG A 27 -4.53 9.73 2.00
CA ARG A 27 -4.07 9.61 3.38
C ARG A 27 -3.34 10.88 3.79
N LYS A 28 -3.81 11.51 4.86
CA LYS A 28 -3.12 12.62 5.54
C LYS A 28 -2.56 12.11 6.86
N GLN A 29 -1.26 11.96 6.91
CA GLN A 29 -0.56 11.48 8.10
C GLN A 29 -0.34 12.66 9.06
N TRP A 30 -0.45 12.40 10.36
CA TRP A 30 -0.19 13.35 11.44
C TRP A 30 -0.85 14.71 11.22
N ALA A 31 -2.16 14.72 11.07
CA ALA A 31 -2.94 15.94 10.88
C ALA A 31 -2.62 16.98 11.98
N ARG A 32 -2.58 18.26 11.62
CA ARG A 32 -2.10 19.44 12.35
C ARG A 32 -0.59 19.67 12.30
N ILE A 33 0.24 18.72 11.91
CA ILE A 33 1.66 18.96 11.71
C ILE A 33 1.86 19.57 10.32
N ASN A 34 2.47 20.76 10.25
CA ASN A 34 2.79 21.38 8.98
C ASN A 34 3.86 20.58 8.24
N GLY A 35 3.66 20.37 6.93
CA GLY A 35 4.57 19.57 6.12
C GLY A 35 4.47 18.06 6.38
N ALA A 36 3.51 17.60 7.17
CA ALA A 36 3.29 16.17 7.39
C ALA A 36 2.96 15.42 6.10
N PRO A 37 3.33 14.13 5.99
CA PRO A 37 3.14 13.36 4.77
C PRO A 37 1.68 13.27 4.33
N GLN A 38 1.46 13.44 3.02
CA GLN A 38 0.17 13.21 2.36
C GLN A 38 0.38 12.28 1.19
N PHE A 39 -0.39 11.20 1.16
CA PHE A 39 -0.34 10.17 0.12
C PHE A 39 -1.64 10.18 -0.68
N GLN A 40 -1.51 10.12 -2.00
CA GLN A 40 -2.61 9.85 -2.91
C GLN A 40 -2.20 8.66 -3.76
N THR A 41 -3.08 7.69 -3.91
CA THR A 41 -2.78 6.50 -4.73
C THR A 41 -3.99 6.18 -5.59
N LEU A 42 -3.73 6.02 -6.87
CA LEU A 42 -4.69 5.47 -7.84
C LEU A 42 -4.13 4.16 -8.36
N SER A 43 -4.88 3.10 -8.27
CA SER A 43 -4.50 1.80 -8.84
C SER A 43 -5.63 1.18 -9.64
N LEU A 44 -5.26 0.52 -10.72
CA LEU A 44 -6.14 -0.23 -11.60
C LEU A 44 -5.53 -1.61 -11.82
N HIS A 45 -6.31 -2.66 -11.70
CA HIS A 45 -5.84 -4.00 -12.07
C HIS A 45 -6.98 -4.91 -12.52
N SER A 46 -6.66 -5.83 -13.42
CA SER A 46 -7.64 -6.76 -13.99
C SER A 46 -6.97 -8.04 -14.47
N PRO A 47 -7.63 -9.19 -14.37
CA PRO A 47 -7.27 -10.35 -15.19
C PRO A 47 -7.52 -10.02 -16.67
N VAL A 48 -6.59 -10.44 -17.55
CA VAL A 48 -6.64 -10.12 -18.99
C VAL A 48 -7.31 -11.22 -19.78
N ASN A 49 -7.28 -12.45 -19.31
CA ASN A 49 -7.83 -13.58 -20.01
C ASN A 49 -8.95 -14.29 -19.22
N LYS A 50 -9.86 -14.95 -19.93
CA LYS A 50 -10.99 -15.71 -19.36
C LYS A 50 -10.56 -16.82 -18.40
N LYS A 51 -9.30 -17.31 -18.49
CA LYS A 51 -8.74 -18.31 -17.58
C LYS A 51 -8.10 -17.69 -16.34
N GLU A 52 -8.09 -16.35 -16.24
CA GLU A 52 -7.57 -15.57 -15.11
C GLU A 52 -6.11 -15.91 -14.73
N LYS A 53 -5.32 -16.38 -15.71
CA LYS A 53 -3.92 -16.72 -15.46
C LYS A 53 -3.00 -15.52 -15.53
N VAL A 54 -3.29 -14.59 -16.42
CA VAL A 54 -2.51 -13.36 -16.64
C VAL A 54 -3.32 -12.18 -16.16
N SER A 55 -2.69 -11.33 -15.38
CA SER A 55 -3.28 -10.10 -14.88
C SER A 55 -2.33 -8.94 -15.10
N LEU A 56 -2.88 -7.78 -15.39
CA LEU A 56 -2.17 -6.52 -15.53
C LEU A 56 -2.66 -5.51 -14.50
N GLY A 57 -1.80 -4.60 -14.13
CA GLY A 57 -2.14 -3.49 -13.26
C GLY A 57 -1.33 -2.24 -13.57
N LEU A 58 -1.88 -1.11 -13.17
CA LEU A 58 -1.23 0.20 -13.21
C LEU A 58 -1.44 0.87 -11.85
N MET A 59 -0.46 1.63 -11.40
CA MET A 59 -0.57 2.44 -10.20
C MET A 59 0.16 3.76 -10.40
N ALA A 60 -0.47 4.82 -9.94
CA ALA A 60 0.16 6.12 -9.77
C ALA A 60 0.02 6.51 -8.30
N ASP A 61 1.11 6.97 -7.70
CA ASP A 61 1.09 7.53 -6.36
C ASP A 61 1.70 8.93 -6.35
N TYR A 62 1.24 9.72 -5.41
CA TYR A 62 1.71 11.07 -5.16
C TYR A 62 1.91 11.25 -3.67
N LEU A 63 3.15 11.53 -3.28
CA LEU A 63 3.54 11.76 -1.91
C LEU A 63 4.08 13.18 -1.78
N THR A 64 3.63 13.90 -0.75
CA THR A 64 4.21 15.18 -0.35
C THR A 64 4.63 15.11 1.10
N TYR A 65 5.84 15.57 1.42
CA TYR A 65 6.33 15.71 2.80
C TYR A 65 7.37 16.85 2.88
N GLY A 66 7.15 17.76 3.82
CA GLY A 66 7.97 18.95 3.92
C GLY A 66 7.97 19.73 2.59
N VAL A 67 9.16 19.88 2.01
CA VAL A 67 9.40 20.57 0.72
C VAL A 67 9.56 19.60 -0.46
N THR A 68 9.40 18.28 -0.22
CA THR A 68 9.58 17.22 -1.20
C THR A 68 8.23 16.76 -1.76
N LYS A 69 8.23 16.46 -3.05
CA LYS A 69 7.11 15.87 -3.78
C LYS A 69 7.61 14.70 -4.61
N ASP A 70 7.04 13.54 -4.37
CA ASP A 70 7.36 12.32 -5.10
C ASP A 70 6.14 11.86 -5.91
N VAL A 71 6.39 11.40 -7.13
CA VAL A 71 5.39 10.79 -8.02
C VAL A 71 5.92 9.44 -8.43
N GLY A 72 5.18 8.39 -8.11
CA GLY A 72 5.45 7.03 -8.58
C GLY A 72 4.49 6.64 -9.71
N ILE A 73 5.01 5.99 -10.75
CA ILE A 73 4.20 5.43 -11.84
C ILE A 73 4.69 4.02 -12.11
N TYR A 74 3.80 3.03 -11.96
CA TYR A 74 4.17 1.62 -12.02
C TYR A 74 3.20 0.81 -12.85
N ALA A 75 3.74 -0.17 -13.57
CA ALA A 75 3.01 -1.24 -14.21
C ALA A 75 3.25 -2.56 -13.46
N PHE A 76 2.23 -3.41 -13.46
CA PHE A 76 2.24 -4.71 -12.81
C PHE A 76 1.87 -5.80 -13.81
N TYR A 77 2.57 -6.90 -13.69
CA TYR A 77 2.26 -8.15 -14.38
C TYR A 77 2.17 -9.25 -13.35
N ALA A 78 1.10 -10.02 -13.37
CA ALA A 78 0.98 -11.20 -12.51
C ALA A 78 0.53 -12.42 -13.29
N TYR A 79 1.08 -13.57 -12.92
CA TYR A 79 0.73 -14.87 -13.46
C TYR A 79 0.27 -15.79 -12.35
N SER A 80 -0.95 -16.32 -12.47
CA SER A 80 -1.59 -17.18 -11.47
C SER A 80 -1.70 -18.61 -11.94
N VAL A 81 -1.35 -19.54 -11.07
CA VAL A 81 -1.51 -20.99 -11.28
C VAL A 81 -2.36 -21.60 -10.17
N ARG A 82 -3.12 -22.62 -10.50
CA ARG A 82 -3.81 -23.41 -9.48
C ARG A 82 -2.80 -24.27 -8.72
N LEU A 83 -2.84 -24.19 -7.40
CA LEU A 83 -1.98 -24.96 -6.52
C LEU A 83 -2.84 -25.53 -5.37
N GLY A 84 -3.09 -26.84 -5.41
CA GLY A 84 -4.00 -27.47 -4.47
C GLY A 84 -5.41 -26.89 -4.54
N HIS A 85 -5.93 -26.45 -3.39
CA HIS A 85 -7.26 -25.86 -3.26
C HIS A 85 -7.30 -24.34 -3.51
N GLY A 86 -6.17 -23.74 -3.87
CA GLY A 86 -6.05 -22.30 -4.07
C GLY A 86 -5.35 -21.92 -5.36
N ARG A 87 -4.97 -20.65 -5.41
CA ARG A 87 -4.20 -20.07 -6.51
C ARG A 87 -2.92 -19.45 -5.96
N LEU A 88 -1.82 -19.72 -6.61
CA LEU A 88 -0.54 -19.03 -6.41
C LEU A 88 -0.37 -18.01 -7.54
N SER A 89 -0.31 -16.75 -7.18
CA SER A 89 0.02 -15.63 -8.07
C SER A 89 1.47 -15.22 -7.88
N MET A 90 2.17 -15.01 -8.97
CA MET A 90 3.55 -14.52 -9.03
C MET A 90 3.51 -13.18 -9.75
N GLY A 91 4.02 -12.13 -9.13
CA GLY A 91 3.89 -10.76 -9.64
C GLY A 91 5.22 -10.06 -9.82
N LEU A 92 5.26 -9.22 -10.84
CA LEU A 92 6.34 -8.29 -11.13
C LEU A 92 5.79 -6.87 -11.14
N LYS A 93 6.58 -5.94 -10.65
CA LYS A 93 6.34 -4.50 -10.72
C LYS A 93 7.51 -3.85 -11.45
N GLY A 94 7.22 -2.88 -12.33
CA GLY A 94 8.23 -2.03 -12.95
C GLY A 94 7.70 -0.61 -13.12
N GLY A 95 8.56 0.39 -12.96
CA GLY A 95 8.15 1.78 -13.06
C GLY A 95 9.24 2.76 -12.67
N PHE A 96 8.83 3.97 -12.34
CA PHE A 96 9.71 5.08 -12.02
C PHE A 96 9.19 5.86 -10.83
N ASP A 97 10.11 6.31 -9.99
CA ASP A 97 9.94 7.29 -8.94
C ASP A 97 10.54 8.62 -9.38
N LEU A 98 9.70 9.66 -9.48
CA LEU A 98 10.10 11.02 -9.80
C LEU A 98 10.05 11.84 -8.51
N SER A 99 11.18 12.35 -8.07
CA SER A 99 11.28 13.16 -6.87
C SER A 99 11.67 14.59 -7.21
N ASN A 100 11.04 15.52 -6.49
CA ASN A 100 11.34 16.94 -6.58
C ASN A 100 11.37 17.55 -5.17
N THR A 101 12.56 17.96 -4.74
CA THR A 101 12.77 18.64 -3.46
C THR A 101 13.16 20.09 -3.73
N ASN A 102 12.36 21.04 -3.22
CA ASN A 102 12.60 22.47 -3.37
C ASN A 102 13.18 23.05 -2.07
N TYR A 103 14.51 23.11 -1.99
CA TYR A 103 15.21 23.63 -0.83
C TYR A 103 15.00 25.13 -0.60
N ASN A 104 14.65 25.91 -1.63
CA ASN A 104 14.37 27.34 -1.50
C ASN A 104 13.12 27.64 -0.65
N ARG A 105 12.29 26.63 -0.36
CA ARG A 105 11.11 26.74 0.52
C ARG A 105 11.39 26.40 1.98
N LEU A 106 12.61 26.00 2.31
CA LEU A 106 12.99 25.76 3.70
C LEU A 106 13.03 27.10 4.43
N GLN A 107 12.39 27.14 5.58
CA GLN A 107 12.46 28.26 6.53
C GLN A 107 13.35 27.83 7.67
N PHE A 108 14.48 28.51 7.81
CA PHE A 108 15.42 28.26 8.91
C PHE A 108 15.03 29.13 10.11
N PRO A 109 14.98 28.56 11.34
CA PRO A 109 14.62 29.33 12.55
C PRO A 109 15.51 30.53 12.79
N ASP A 110 16.78 30.48 12.35
CA ASP A 110 17.80 31.48 12.61
C ASP A 110 17.79 32.63 11.59
N GLY A 111 16.85 32.62 10.63
CA GLY A 111 16.76 33.64 9.58
C GLY A 111 17.97 33.73 8.65
N ASN A 112 18.92 32.81 8.79
CA ASN A 112 20.13 32.78 7.98
C ASN A 112 19.81 32.10 6.63
N PRO A 113 20.02 32.79 5.48
CA PRO A 113 19.72 32.16 4.20
C PRO A 113 20.75 31.08 3.93
N ALA A 114 20.26 29.86 3.97
CA ALA A 114 20.80 28.74 3.23
C ALA A 114 22.26 28.36 3.46
N ASP A 115 22.46 27.23 4.08
CA ASP A 115 23.61 26.38 3.78
C ASP A 115 23.72 26.27 2.24
N PRO A 116 24.88 26.65 1.63
CA PRO A 116 25.09 26.56 0.19
C PRO A 116 24.79 25.17 -0.39
N LEU A 117 24.83 24.12 0.43
CA LEU A 117 24.47 22.75 0.07
C LEU A 117 22.95 22.50 -0.02
N LEU A 118 22.13 23.42 0.52
CA LEU A 118 20.66 23.30 0.54
C LEU A 118 20.00 24.37 -0.34
N THR A 119 20.63 24.76 -1.45
CA THR A 119 20.11 25.74 -2.39
C THR A 119 19.61 25.06 -3.66
N GLY A 120 18.51 25.59 -4.22
CA GLY A 120 17.98 25.14 -5.52
C GLY A 120 16.93 24.03 -5.44
N ASP A 121 16.58 23.51 -6.59
CA ASP A 121 15.67 22.39 -6.77
C ASP A 121 16.47 21.13 -7.09
N MET A 122 16.25 20.07 -6.32
CA MET A 122 16.78 18.75 -6.64
C MET A 122 15.67 17.92 -7.31
N LYS A 123 15.92 17.49 -8.54
CA LYS A 123 15.01 16.63 -9.31
C LYS A 123 15.73 15.38 -9.78
N TYR A 124 15.12 14.23 -9.57
CA TYR A 124 15.65 12.98 -10.07
C TYR A 124 14.53 12.01 -10.46
N THR A 125 14.86 11.12 -11.37
CA THR A 125 13.99 10.02 -11.82
C THR A 125 14.73 8.72 -11.61
N LEU A 126 14.16 7.84 -10.79
CA LEU A 126 14.76 6.57 -10.43
C LEU A 126 13.86 5.42 -10.91
N PRO A 127 14.35 4.50 -11.75
CA PRO A 127 13.60 3.29 -12.04
C PRO A 127 13.39 2.46 -10.77
N ASN A 128 12.27 1.74 -10.71
CA ASN A 128 11.94 0.86 -9.61
C ASN A 128 11.39 -0.46 -10.13
N MET A 129 11.76 -1.56 -9.49
CA MET A 129 11.31 -2.90 -9.82
C MET A 129 10.91 -3.61 -8.53
N GLY A 130 9.96 -4.53 -8.62
CA GLY A 130 9.55 -5.31 -7.47
C GLY A 130 9.01 -6.67 -7.87
N VAL A 131 9.04 -7.60 -6.92
CA VAL A 131 8.55 -8.97 -7.10
C VAL A 131 7.65 -9.37 -5.93
N GLY A 132 6.79 -10.34 -6.18
CA GLY A 132 5.97 -10.88 -5.11
C GLY A 132 5.32 -12.20 -5.46
N PHE A 133 4.90 -12.88 -4.41
CA PHE A 133 4.13 -14.11 -4.43
C PHE A 133 2.90 -13.92 -3.56
N TYR A 134 1.77 -14.44 -4.00
CA TYR A 134 0.53 -14.35 -3.26
C TYR A 134 -0.29 -15.63 -3.46
N TYR A 135 -0.46 -16.38 -2.39
CA TYR A 135 -1.30 -17.57 -2.37
C TYR A 135 -2.62 -17.27 -1.70
N TYR A 136 -3.72 -17.64 -2.32
CA TYR A 136 -5.05 -17.40 -1.76
C TYR A 136 -6.03 -18.52 -2.09
N THR A 137 -6.94 -18.72 -1.15
CA THR A 137 -8.07 -19.63 -1.23
C THR A 137 -9.34 -18.88 -0.82
N ASP A 138 -10.46 -19.54 -0.73
CA ASP A 138 -11.72 -18.97 -0.19
C ASP A 138 -11.65 -18.67 1.31
N LYS A 139 -10.65 -19.21 2.03
CA LYS A 139 -10.56 -19.13 3.49
C LYS A 139 -9.33 -18.43 4.02
N TYR A 140 -8.19 -18.51 3.35
CA TYR A 140 -6.94 -17.95 3.83
C TYR A 140 -6.08 -17.43 2.68
N PHE A 141 -5.18 -16.52 3.02
CA PHE A 141 -4.18 -16.00 2.10
C PHE A 141 -2.83 -15.87 2.79
N ALA A 142 -1.79 -15.92 2.00
CA ALA A 142 -0.43 -15.57 2.40
C ALA A 142 0.29 -14.89 1.24
N GLY A 143 1.09 -13.89 1.55
CA GLY A 143 1.83 -13.11 0.56
C GLY A 143 3.24 -12.83 1.03
N LEU A 144 4.19 -12.87 0.10
CA LEU A 144 5.58 -12.47 0.29
C LEU A 144 5.95 -11.54 -0.85
N SER A 145 6.57 -10.40 -0.55
CA SER A 145 6.97 -9.46 -1.59
C SER A 145 8.14 -8.57 -1.19
N VAL A 146 8.86 -8.12 -2.21
CA VAL A 146 9.84 -7.03 -2.15
C VAL A 146 9.46 -6.04 -3.24
N PRO A 147 8.64 -5.02 -2.92
CA PRO A 147 8.09 -4.11 -3.93
C PRO A 147 9.10 -3.08 -4.45
N SER A 148 10.32 -3.02 -3.88
CA SER A 148 11.43 -2.19 -4.35
C SER A 148 12.72 -2.97 -4.24
N LEU A 149 13.27 -3.37 -5.39
CA LEU A 149 14.52 -4.12 -5.54
C LEU A 149 15.70 -3.24 -5.95
N LEU A 150 15.41 -2.03 -6.44
CA LEU A 150 16.47 -1.10 -6.81
C LEU A 150 16.72 -0.14 -5.66
N THR A 151 17.96 -0.09 -5.23
CA THR A 151 18.45 0.86 -4.23
C THR A 151 19.44 1.81 -4.88
N TYR A 152 19.51 3.04 -4.40
CA TYR A 152 20.31 4.08 -5.00
C TYR A 152 21.21 4.70 -3.96
N LYS A 153 22.48 4.93 -4.32
CA LYS A 153 23.42 5.72 -3.54
C LYS A 153 23.76 6.98 -4.33
N ARG A 154 23.80 8.09 -3.64
CA ARG A 154 24.26 9.38 -4.18
C ARG A 154 25.80 9.37 -4.15
N ASP A 155 26.44 9.70 -5.26
CA ASP A 155 27.89 9.83 -5.34
C ASP A 155 28.34 11.28 -5.08
N GLU A 156 29.65 11.47 -5.03
CA GLU A 156 30.26 12.80 -4.80
C GLU A 156 29.97 13.80 -5.94
N ALA A 157 29.60 13.32 -7.12
CA ALA A 157 29.17 14.14 -8.26
C ALA A 157 27.66 14.43 -8.28
N ASP A 158 26.97 14.18 -7.18
CA ASP A 158 25.53 14.43 -7.02
C ASP A 158 24.64 13.56 -7.91
N GLN A 159 25.18 12.44 -8.42
CA GLN A 159 24.47 11.52 -9.28
C GLN A 159 23.99 10.29 -8.50
N PHE A 160 22.77 9.85 -8.81
CA PHE A 160 22.25 8.63 -8.26
C PHE A 160 22.75 7.43 -9.08
N ARG A 161 23.44 6.51 -8.41
CA ARG A 161 23.85 5.23 -9.00
C ARG A 161 23.06 4.09 -8.41
N VAL A 162 22.65 3.15 -9.25
CA VAL A 162 22.07 1.90 -8.79
C VAL A 162 23.11 1.17 -7.95
N SER A 163 22.78 0.93 -6.69
CA SER A 163 23.58 0.15 -5.77
C SER A 163 22.75 -1.04 -5.35
N PRO A 164 23.06 -2.26 -5.78
CA PRO A 164 22.35 -3.46 -5.34
C PRO A 164 22.71 -3.74 -3.88
N ASP A 165 22.09 -3.05 -2.96
CA ASP A 165 22.30 -3.23 -1.54
C ASP A 165 21.10 -3.97 -0.96
N TYR A 166 21.23 -5.28 -0.81
CA TYR A 166 20.18 -6.16 -0.29
C TYR A 166 19.78 -5.80 1.15
N SER A 167 20.65 -5.11 1.90
CA SER A 167 20.37 -4.70 3.26
C SER A 167 19.28 -3.63 3.36
N LEU A 168 19.04 -2.89 2.27
CA LEU A 168 18.01 -1.86 2.17
C LEU A 168 16.66 -2.40 1.65
N PHE A 169 16.59 -3.69 1.29
CA PHE A 169 15.34 -4.27 0.83
C PHE A 169 14.32 -4.32 1.96
N ARG A 170 13.12 -3.82 1.65
CA ARG A 170 11.96 -3.99 2.52
C ARG A 170 11.14 -5.18 2.06
N THR A 171 11.15 -6.23 2.85
CA THR A 171 10.39 -7.44 2.60
C THR A 171 9.07 -7.39 3.38
N TYR A 172 7.99 -7.71 2.70
CA TYR A 172 6.65 -7.76 3.27
C TYR A 172 6.15 -9.20 3.29
N LEU A 173 5.71 -9.65 4.46
CA LEU A 173 5.01 -10.92 4.65
C LEU A 173 3.60 -10.61 5.15
N THR A 174 2.59 -11.12 4.46
CA THR A 174 1.19 -10.99 4.86
C THR A 174 0.56 -12.35 5.01
N ALA A 175 -0.29 -12.51 6.00
CA ALA A 175 -1.12 -13.71 6.13
C ALA A 175 -2.45 -13.35 6.79
N GLY A 176 -3.49 -14.11 6.47
CA GLY A 176 -4.79 -13.92 7.10
C GLY A 176 -5.75 -15.04 6.74
N THR A 177 -6.85 -15.06 7.46
CA THR A 177 -7.92 -16.06 7.25
C THR A 177 -9.28 -15.41 7.36
N LEU A 178 -10.28 -16.05 6.76
CA LEU A 178 -11.68 -15.68 6.88
C LEU A 178 -12.42 -16.77 7.67
N ILE A 179 -12.90 -16.41 8.85
CA ILE A 179 -13.65 -17.26 9.74
C ILE A 179 -15.13 -16.87 9.60
N ARG A 180 -15.97 -17.83 9.18
CA ARG A 180 -17.40 -17.63 9.04
C ARG A 180 -18.09 -18.19 10.29
N PHE A 181 -18.68 -17.33 11.11
CA PHE A 181 -19.46 -17.72 12.29
C PHE A 181 -20.94 -17.95 11.95
N ALA A 182 -21.45 -17.17 10.99
CA ALA A 182 -22.79 -17.29 10.45
C ALA A 182 -22.81 -16.77 9.02
N ASP A 183 -23.88 -16.97 8.29
CA ASP A 183 -24.00 -16.48 6.91
C ASP A 183 -23.84 -14.98 6.81
N VAL A 184 -24.29 -14.25 7.84
CA VAL A 184 -24.26 -12.78 7.91
C VAL A 184 -23.03 -12.24 8.65
N PHE A 185 -22.26 -13.06 9.37
CA PHE A 185 -21.20 -12.61 10.25
C PHE A 185 -19.87 -13.34 10.01
N LYS A 186 -18.84 -12.61 9.65
CA LYS A 186 -17.51 -13.13 9.36
C LYS A 186 -16.46 -12.32 10.08
N VAL A 187 -15.33 -12.96 10.40
CA VAL A 187 -14.15 -12.30 10.99
C VAL A 187 -12.95 -12.59 10.11
N LYS A 188 -12.18 -11.55 9.81
CA LYS A 188 -10.96 -11.64 9.02
C LYS A 188 -9.77 -11.14 9.84
N PRO A 189 -9.13 -12.00 10.66
CA PRO A 189 -7.84 -11.70 11.25
C PRO A 189 -6.75 -11.76 10.19
N SER A 190 -5.76 -10.88 10.32
CA SER A 190 -4.58 -10.86 9.45
C SER A 190 -3.38 -10.20 10.12
N VAL A 191 -2.20 -10.50 9.60
CA VAL A 191 -0.94 -9.94 10.03
C VAL A 191 -0.15 -9.43 8.83
N LEU A 192 0.53 -8.32 9.01
CA LEU A 192 1.57 -7.84 8.11
C LEU A 192 2.86 -7.74 8.90
N VAL A 193 3.92 -8.32 8.36
CA VAL A 193 5.29 -8.18 8.86
C VAL A 193 6.10 -7.44 7.81
N ARG A 194 6.80 -6.38 8.23
CA ARG A 194 7.75 -5.63 7.42
C ARG A 194 9.14 -5.84 7.98
N TYR A 195 10.05 -6.31 7.15
CA TYR A 195 11.42 -6.60 7.54
C TYR A 195 12.40 -5.86 6.64
N SER A 196 13.38 -5.22 7.24
CA SER A 196 14.58 -4.64 6.62
C SER A 196 15.76 -4.86 7.56
N MET A 197 16.98 -5.03 7.03
CA MET A 197 18.15 -5.31 7.88
C MET A 197 18.51 -4.15 8.81
N HIS A 198 18.19 -2.91 8.43
CA HIS A 198 18.59 -1.72 9.18
C HIS A 198 17.43 -1.08 9.98
N GLU A 199 16.23 -1.62 9.86
CA GLU A 199 15.04 -1.10 10.55
C GLU A 199 14.54 -2.16 11.55
N PRO A 200 13.94 -1.76 12.67
CA PRO A 200 13.28 -2.70 13.58
C PRO A 200 12.18 -3.48 12.85
N LEU A 201 11.99 -4.73 13.23
CA LEU A 201 10.88 -5.54 12.72
C LEU A 201 9.56 -4.86 13.03
N GLU A 202 8.77 -4.59 11.99
CA GLU A 202 7.46 -4.00 12.12
C GLU A 202 6.38 -5.07 11.95
N VAL A 203 5.45 -5.13 12.89
CA VAL A 203 4.33 -6.07 12.86
C VAL A 203 3.03 -5.31 13.07
N ASP A 204 2.10 -5.48 12.13
CA ASP A 204 0.74 -4.96 12.19
C ASP A 204 -0.23 -6.13 12.39
N LEU A 205 -0.95 -6.14 13.49
CA LEU A 205 -2.02 -7.10 13.77
C LEU A 205 -3.36 -6.47 13.41
N ASN A 206 -4.19 -7.20 12.66
CA ASN A 206 -5.46 -6.67 12.18
C ASN A 206 -6.58 -7.67 12.42
N ALA A 207 -7.77 -7.15 12.69
CA ALA A 207 -9.00 -7.91 12.72
C ALA A 207 -10.13 -7.08 12.11
N ASN A 208 -10.86 -7.65 11.16
CA ASN A 208 -12.04 -7.03 10.56
C ASN A 208 -13.26 -7.91 10.84
N LEU A 209 -14.32 -7.29 11.35
CA LEU A 209 -15.64 -7.85 11.46
C LEU A 209 -16.42 -7.48 10.21
N ILE A 210 -17.02 -8.45 9.55
CA ILE A 210 -17.76 -8.27 8.31
C ILE A 210 -19.21 -8.67 8.58
N PHE A 211 -20.11 -7.72 8.39
CA PHE A 211 -21.54 -7.91 8.59
C PHE A 211 -22.27 -7.84 7.25
N ALA A 212 -23.03 -8.90 6.93
CA ALA A 212 -23.85 -9.03 5.72
C ALA A 212 -23.09 -8.73 4.41
N ASP A 213 -21.77 -8.89 4.38
CA ASP A 213 -20.87 -8.51 3.28
C ASP A 213 -20.92 -7.02 2.88
N MET A 214 -21.64 -6.21 3.63
CA MET A 214 -21.85 -4.78 3.37
C MET A 214 -21.02 -3.89 4.29
N LEU A 215 -20.96 -4.21 5.57
CA LEU A 215 -20.28 -3.39 6.57
C LEU A 215 -19.06 -4.13 7.11
N TRP A 216 -17.91 -3.46 7.05
CA TRP A 216 -16.66 -3.94 7.60
C TRP A 216 -16.20 -2.98 8.69
N VAL A 217 -16.09 -3.49 9.91
CA VAL A 217 -15.56 -2.73 11.03
C VAL A 217 -14.26 -3.40 11.46
N GLY A 218 -13.16 -2.68 11.39
CA GLY A 218 -11.85 -3.24 11.65
C GLY A 218 -11.05 -2.48 12.68
N GLY A 219 -10.12 -3.18 13.28
CA GLY A 219 -9.07 -2.62 14.11
C GLY A 219 -7.72 -3.15 13.71
N SER A 220 -6.70 -2.33 13.85
CA SER A 220 -5.31 -2.70 13.66
C SER A 220 -4.45 -2.14 14.77
N TYR A 221 -3.44 -2.91 15.20
CA TYR A 221 -2.42 -2.43 16.10
C TYR A 221 -1.05 -2.56 15.44
N ARG A 222 -0.36 -1.42 15.30
CA ARG A 222 0.99 -1.34 14.74
C ARG A 222 2.00 -1.29 15.87
N ILE A 223 2.71 -2.38 16.08
CA ILE A 223 3.56 -2.56 17.25
C ILE A 223 4.72 -1.54 17.25
N ALA A 224 5.44 -1.40 16.16
CA ALA A 224 6.60 -0.51 16.06
C ALA A 224 6.21 0.98 16.14
N GLU A 225 5.13 1.35 15.45
CA GLU A 225 4.63 2.73 15.44
C GLU A 225 3.89 3.10 16.73
N LYS A 226 3.56 2.11 17.59
CA LYS A 226 2.68 2.27 18.76
C LYS A 226 1.40 3.01 18.38
N ALA A 227 0.71 2.54 17.35
CA ALA A 227 -0.49 3.16 16.83
C ALA A 227 -1.64 2.15 16.79
N ALA A 228 -2.81 2.59 17.25
CA ALA A 228 -4.07 1.89 17.08
C ALA A 228 -4.81 2.47 15.88
N VAL A 229 -5.38 1.61 15.05
CA VAL A 229 -6.10 2.02 13.85
C VAL A 229 -7.52 1.51 13.93
N ALA A 230 -8.50 2.38 13.69
CA ALA A 230 -9.89 2.02 13.47
C ALA A 230 -10.18 2.08 11.96
N LEU A 231 -10.94 1.10 11.47
CA LEU A 231 -11.29 0.93 10.07
C LEU A 231 -12.80 0.77 9.93
N LEU A 232 -13.37 1.45 8.96
CA LEU A 232 -14.77 1.33 8.58
C LEU A 232 -14.86 1.32 7.07
N ASP A 233 -15.34 0.19 6.49
CA ASP A 233 -15.62 0.11 5.07
C ASP A 233 -17.10 -0.22 4.85
N LEU A 234 -17.72 0.43 3.88
CA LEU A 234 -19.11 0.23 3.48
C LEU A 234 -19.18 -0.14 2.00
N GLN A 235 -19.79 -1.28 1.70
CA GLN A 235 -20.18 -1.66 0.36
C GLN A 235 -21.49 -0.93 0.01
N VAL A 236 -21.39 0.23 -0.65
CA VAL A 236 -22.52 1.11 -0.97
C VAL A 236 -23.40 0.53 -2.07
N THR A 237 -22.74 -0.09 -3.08
CA THR A 237 -23.38 -0.84 -4.14
C THR A 237 -22.58 -2.12 -4.36
N PRO A 238 -23.07 -3.12 -5.13
CA PRO A 238 -22.28 -4.30 -5.46
C PRO A 238 -20.90 -4.00 -6.09
N GLN A 239 -20.74 -2.80 -6.64
CA GLN A 239 -19.55 -2.36 -7.34
C GLN A 239 -18.71 -1.37 -6.53
N LEU A 240 -19.35 -0.53 -5.68
CA LEU A 240 -18.68 0.59 -5.01
C LEU A 240 -18.51 0.30 -3.52
N LYS A 241 -17.27 0.34 -3.08
CA LYS A 241 -16.88 0.26 -1.66
C LYS A 241 -16.20 1.57 -1.25
N VAL A 242 -16.64 2.15 -0.14
CA VAL A 242 -16.07 3.35 0.49
C VAL A 242 -15.45 2.95 1.81
N GLY A 243 -14.23 3.38 2.05
CA GLY A 243 -13.49 3.08 3.27
C GLY A 243 -12.99 4.35 3.95
N TYR A 244 -12.96 4.30 5.27
CA TYR A 244 -12.33 5.30 6.11
C TYR A 244 -11.48 4.62 7.19
N SER A 245 -10.28 5.14 7.41
CA SER A 245 -9.47 4.73 8.56
C SER A 245 -8.93 5.91 9.33
N PHE A 246 -8.80 5.70 10.62
CA PHE A 246 -8.25 6.65 11.58
C PHE A 246 -7.15 5.97 12.39
N ASP A 247 -5.91 6.51 12.34
CA ASP A 247 -4.80 6.01 13.11
C ASP A 247 -4.56 6.95 14.31
N TYR A 248 -4.67 6.39 15.49
CA TYR A 248 -4.40 7.08 16.76
C TYR A 248 -3.01 6.69 17.29
N GLN A 249 -2.17 7.70 17.49
CA GLN A 249 -0.82 7.50 18.04
C GLN A 249 -0.89 7.33 19.55
N LEU A 250 -0.29 6.26 20.09
CA LEU A 250 -0.25 5.97 21.52
C LEU A 250 1.01 6.54 22.21
N GLY A 251 1.96 7.06 21.42
CA GLY A 251 3.21 7.64 21.92
C GLY A 251 3.15 9.16 22.09
N HIS A 252 4.31 9.76 22.40
CA HIS A 252 4.44 11.21 22.61
C HIS A 252 4.00 12.07 21.43
N LEU A 253 4.02 11.53 20.21
CA LEU A 253 3.58 12.22 18.99
C LEU A 253 2.10 12.63 19.06
N ASN A 254 1.29 11.94 19.85
CA ASN A 254 -0.13 12.25 20.03
C ASN A 254 -0.38 13.69 20.55
N ASN A 255 0.56 14.26 21.27
CA ASN A 255 0.44 15.62 21.80
C ASN A 255 0.51 16.69 20.68
N TYR A 256 1.05 16.34 19.52
CA TYR A 256 1.31 17.26 18.41
C TYR A 256 0.43 17.00 17.19
N THR A 257 -0.24 15.87 17.12
CA THR A 257 -1.09 15.47 15.99
C THR A 257 -2.52 15.20 16.42
N SER A 258 -3.47 15.39 15.52
CA SER A 258 -4.86 14.92 15.69
C SER A 258 -5.09 13.53 15.08
N GLY A 259 -4.02 12.75 14.84
CA GLY A 259 -4.05 11.43 14.24
C GLY A 259 -3.83 11.45 12.74
N THR A 260 -4.01 10.29 12.11
CA THR A 260 -3.86 10.10 10.66
C THR A 260 -5.20 9.66 10.08
N HIS A 261 -5.61 10.30 9.02
CA HIS A 261 -6.88 10.03 8.35
C HIS A 261 -6.63 9.49 6.95
N GLU A 262 -7.39 8.47 6.57
CA GLU A 262 -7.37 7.92 5.22
C GLU A 262 -8.79 7.66 4.72
N VAL A 263 -9.07 8.09 3.50
CA VAL A 263 -10.30 7.77 2.77
C VAL A 263 -9.94 6.93 1.56
N SER A 264 -10.71 5.91 1.28
CA SER A 264 -10.54 5.05 0.11
C SER A 264 -11.84 4.82 -0.62
N LEU A 265 -11.75 4.73 -1.95
CA LEU A 265 -12.83 4.37 -2.85
C LEU A 265 -12.38 3.21 -3.71
N ARG A 266 -13.14 2.14 -3.75
CA ARG A 266 -12.92 1.01 -4.66
C ARG A 266 -14.14 0.84 -5.54
N TYR A 267 -13.91 0.75 -6.85
CA TYR A 267 -14.92 0.45 -7.83
C TYR A 267 -14.53 -0.80 -8.62
N GLU A 268 -15.41 -1.80 -8.64
CA GLU A 268 -15.24 -3.04 -9.40
C GLU A 268 -16.19 -3.04 -10.60
N PHE A 269 -15.60 -2.97 -11.81
CA PHE A 269 -16.38 -3.01 -13.04
C PHE A 269 -16.85 -4.44 -13.29
N ALA A 270 -18.13 -4.66 -13.24
CA ALA A 270 -18.75 -5.95 -13.57
C ALA A 270 -18.77 -6.13 -15.10
N PHE A 271 -17.65 -6.53 -15.69
CA PHE A 271 -17.72 -7.20 -16.97
C PHE A 271 -18.17 -8.63 -16.70
N ALA A 272 -19.24 -9.08 -17.35
CA ALA A 272 -19.91 -10.39 -17.36
C ALA A 272 -19.09 -11.65 -16.94
N VAL A 273 -18.35 -11.58 -15.87
CA VAL A 273 -17.79 -12.72 -15.15
C VAL A 273 -18.69 -12.91 -13.97
N SER A 274 -19.39 -14.05 -13.93
CA SER A 274 -20.21 -14.43 -12.78
C SER A 274 -19.31 -14.54 -11.55
N ALA A 275 -19.12 -13.43 -10.85
CA ALA A 275 -18.47 -13.40 -9.57
C ALA A 275 -19.39 -14.11 -8.58
N THR A 276 -19.15 -15.39 -8.33
CA THR A 276 -19.99 -16.26 -7.51
C THR A 276 -19.80 -16.05 -6.01
N SER A 277 -18.89 -15.16 -5.60
CA SER A 277 -18.61 -14.91 -4.17
C SER A 277 -18.08 -13.51 -3.94
N PRO A 278 -18.53 -12.81 -2.89
CA PRO A 278 -17.88 -11.57 -2.45
C PRO A 278 -16.43 -11.88 -2.08
N ARG A 279 -15.50 -11.10 -2.64
CA ARG A 279 -14.07 -11.37 -2.50
C ARG A 279 -13.50 -10.63 -1.31
N TYR A 280 -13.04 -11.38 -0.35
CA TYR A 280 -12.59 -10.86 0.93
C TYR A 280 -11.09 -10.52 0.96
N PHE A 281 -10.32 -10.98 -0.03
CA PHE A 281 -8.86 -10.84 -0.08
C PHE A 281 -8.39 -9.98 -1.24
#